data_b623afcc12719d8d40e3285a3d8d0c4a
#
_entry.id   b623afcc12719d8d40e3285a3d8d0c4a
#
_cell.length_a   1.000
_cell.length_b   1.000
_cell.length_c   1.000
_cell.angle_alpha   90.00
_cell.angle_beta   90.00
_cell.angle_gamma   90.00
#
_symmetry.space_group_name_H-M   'P 1'
#
loop_
_entity.id
_entity.type
_entity.pdbx_description
1 polymer ?
#
loop_
_entity_poly.entity_id
_entity_poly.type
_entity_poly.pdbx_seq_one_letter_code
_entity_poly.pdbx_strand_id
1 'polypeptide(L)'
;MTLPNAFLPASGLACLSTHTPRWRPGLAGAHHSEVFAPSGEASGAGAALALIADALSGKERENSVEADDLRALLWVQDRQALRLGGRPYRPGLPKAFRHRIVHVLCDNCEDVLFALEEGLRCRDVAAVIGELAGNPRALDFTASRRLTLTAEKHGVPLWL
;
A
#
# COMPACT_ATOMS: atom_id res chain seq x y z
N MET A 1 -7.04 -12.81 -48.63
CA MET A 1 -8.04 -13.19 -47.60
C MET A 1 -7.69 -12.34 -46.38
N THR A 2 -8.31 -11.18 -46.25
CA THR A 2 -7.99 -10.15 -45.26
C THR A 2 -8.86 -10.43 -44.02
N LEU A 3 -8.22 -10.76 -42.91
CA LEU A 3 -8.93 -10.92 -41.63
C LEU A 3 -9.47 -9.56 -41.19
N PRO A 4 -10.76 -9.45 -40.82
CA PRO A 4 -11.31 -8.22 -40.32
C PRO A 4 -10.70 -7.91 -38.95
N ASN A 5 -10.03 -6.78 -38.85
CA ASN A 5 -9.49 -6.25 -37.60
C ASN A 5 -10.68 -5.72 -36.77
N ALA A 6 -11.40 -6.61 -36.11
CA ALA A 6 -12.52 -6.24 -35.26
C ALA A 6 -11.97 -5.78 -33.90
N PHE A 7 -11.74 -4.47 -33.76
CA PHE A 7 -11.58 -3.87 -32.44
C PHE A 7 -12.88 -4.04 -31.65
N LEU A 8 -12.83 -4.82 -30.58
CA LEU A 8 -13.95 -4.88 -29.65
C LEU A 8 -13.99 -3.59 -28.83
N PRO A 9 -15.10 -2.86 -28.81
CA PRO A 9 -15.23 -1.70 -27.93
C PRO A 9 -15.16 -2.15 -26.47
N ALA A 10 -14.71 -1.26 -25.57
CA ALA A 10 -14.55 -1.56 -24.15
C ALA A 10 -15.84 -2.09 -23.50
N SER A 11 -17.02 -1.65 -23.98
CA SER A 11 -18.32 -2.19 -23.60
C SER A 11 -18.53 -3.66 -24.01
N GLY A 12 -17.92 -4.11 -25.13
CA GLY A 12 -17.98 -5.50 -25.56
C GLY A 12 -17.10 -6.43 -24.71
N LEU A 13 -15.99 -5.90 -24.17
CA LEU A 13 -15.13 -6.65 -23.23
C LEU A 13 -15.84 -6.90 -21.90
N ALA A 14 -16.70 -5.99 -21.46
CA ALA A 14 -17.48 -6.17 -20.24
C ALA A 14 -18.48 -7.32 -20.32
N CYS A 15 -18.99 -7.65 -21.52
CA CYS A 15 -19.90 -8.78 -21.73
C CYS A 15 -19.20 -10.14 -21.74
N LEU A 16 -17.89 -10.20 -22.02
CA LEU A 16 -17.13 -11.45 -22.02
C LEU A 16 -16.80 -11.96 -20.60
N SER A 17 -17.02 -11.12 -19.59
CA SER A 17 -16.63 -11.42 -18.20
C SER A 17 -17.76 -11.98 -17.33
N THR A 18 -18.86 -12.48 -17.92
CA THR A 18 -20.02 -12.96 -17.13
C THR A 18 -19.76 -14.24 -16.33
N HIS A 19 -18.65 -14.93 -16.58
CA HIS A 19 -18.29 -16.18 -15.89
C HIS A 19 -16.93 -16.15 -15.17
N THR A 20 -16.16 -15.05 -15.29
CA THR A 20 -14.96 -14.86 -14.50
C THR A 20 -15.21 -13.83 -13.42
N PRO A 21 -14.68 -14.02 -12.18
CA PRO A 21 -14.74 -12.97 -11.16
C PRO A 21 -14.21 -11.68 -11.78
N ARG A 22 -15.01 -10.61 -11.74
CA ARG A 22 -14.55 -9.31 -12.22
C ARG A 22 -13.23 -9.00 -11.54
N TRP A 23 -12.15 -8.90 -12.33
CA TRP A 23 -10.91 -8.35 -11.80
C TRP A 23 -11.22 -6.96 -11.26
N ARG A 24 -10.95 -6.75 -9.99
CA ARG A 24 -11.02 -5.44 -9.35
C ARG A 24 -9.60 -5.00 -9.09
N PRO A 25 -9.22 -3.77 -9.44
CA PRO A 25 -7.97 -3.20 -8.98
C PRO A 25 -7.98 -3.26 -7.45
N GLY A 26 -6.87 -3.68 -6.88
CA GLY A 26 -6.74 -3.85 -5.44
C GLY A 26 -6.34 -5.27 -5.06
N LEU A 27 -5.74 -5.39 -3.91
CA LEU A 27 -5.27 -6.67 -3.36
C LEU A 27 -6.28 -7.15 -2.30
N ALA A 28 -7.43 -7.64 -2.77
CA ALA A 28 -8.47 -8.15 -1.87
C ALA A 28 -7.89 -9.25 -0.96
N GLY A 29 -7.92 -9.02 0.34
CA GLY A 29 -7.48 -9.98 1.35
C GLY A 29 -5.97 -10.04 1.60
N ALA A 30 -5.15 -9.26 0.89
CA ALA A 30 -3.73 -9.18 1.19
C ALA A 30 -3.48 -8.23 2.36
N HIS A 31 -2.87 -8.75 3.42
CA HIS A 31 -2.45 -7.93 4.56
C HIS A 31 -1.01 -7.42 4.41
N HIS A 32 -0.21 -8.02 3.52
CA HIS A 32 1.14 -7.59 3.21
C HIS A 32 1.34 -7.61 1.69
N SER A 33 1.85 -6.53 1.15
CA SER A 33 2.17 -6.36 -0.27
C SER A 33 3.50 -5.63 -0.44
N GLU A 34 4.24 -6.00 -1.46
CA GLU A 34 5.50 -5.36 -1.83
C GLU A 34 5.36 -4.66 -3.18
N VAL A 35 5.87 -3.43 -3.26
CA VAL A 35 5.87 -2.61 -4.47
C VAL A 35 7.30 -2.27 -4.83
N PHE A 36 7.79 -2.81 -5.93
CA PHE A 36 9.14 -2.54 -6.41
C PHE A 36 9.12 -1.40 -7.44
N ALA A 37 9.95 -0.40 -7.21
CA ALA A 37 10.10 0.75 -8.11
C ALA A 37 11.57 1.21 -8.16
N PRO A 38 11.99 1.92 -9.22
CA PRO A 38 13.30 2.56 -9.24
C PRO A 38 13.45 3.52 -8.06
N SER A 39 14.56 3.42 -7.34
CA SER A 39 14.78 4.16 -6.08
C SER A 39 14.84 5.69 -6.22
N GLY A 40 15.01 6.21 -7.44
CA GLY A 40 14.98 7.65 -7.74
C GLY A 40 13.59 8.19 -8.10
N GLU A 41 12.55 7.36 -8.04
CA GLU A 41 11.19 7.73 -8.43
C GLU A 41 10.22 7.53 -7.26
N ALA A 42 9.31 8.49 -7.08
CA ALA A 42 8.22 8.36 -6.10
C ALA A 42 7.05 7.46 -6.59
N SER A 43 7.24 6.73 -7.70
CA SER A 43 6.20 5.90 -8.32
C SER A 43 5.77 4.75 -7.42
N GLY A 44 6.70 4.12 -6.68
CA GLY A 44 6.38 3.06 -5.72
C GLY A 44 5.50 3.56 -4.58
N ALA A 45 5.87 4.68 -3.96
CA ALA A 45 5.08 5.31 -2.91
C ALA A 45 3.69 5.75 -3.42
N GLY A 46 3.63 6.29 -4.65
CA GLY A 46 2.36 6.65 -5.29
C GLY A 46 1.45 5.45 -5.52
N ALA A 47 2.01 4.32 -5.98
CA ALA A 47 1.28 3.07 -6.17
C ALA A 47 0.77 2.51 -4.83
N ALA A 48 1.60 2.48 -3.79
CA ALA A 48 1.20 2.06 -2.46
C ALA A 48 0.04 2.89 -1.92
N LEU A 49 0.10 4.23 -2.05
CA LEU A 49 -0.99 5.12 -1.66
C LEU A 49 -2.29 4.86 -2.43
N ALA A 50 -2.20 4.60 -3.73
CA ALA A 50 -3.38 4.28 -4.54
C ALA A 50 -4.03 2.97 -4.10
N LEU A 51 -3.22 1.94 -3.83
CA LEU A 51 -3.69 0.64 -3.32
C LEU A 51 -4.30 0.76 -1.93
N ILE A 52 -3.72 1.58 -1.04
CA ILE A 52 -4.28 1.88 0.27
C ILE A 52 -5.64 2.57 0.14
N ALA A 53 -5.73 3.59 -0.74
CA ALA A 53 -6.97 4.30 -0.97
C ALA A 53 -8.08 3.35 -1.44
N ASP A 54 -7.76 2.44 -2.36
CA ASP A 54 -8.71 1.44 -2.86
C ASP A 54 -9.14 0.47 -1.74
N ALA A 55 -8.19 -0.05 -0.95
CA ALA A 55 -8.45 -0.98 0.14
C ALA A 55 -9.31 -0.36 1.25
N LEU A 56 -9.07 0.89 1.61
CA LEU A 56 -9.85 1.60 2.63
C LEU A 56 -11.24 1.97 2.11
N SER A 57 -11.38 2.44 0.87
CA SER A 57 -12.67 2.74 0.25
C SER A 57 -13.54 1.50 0.05
N GLY A 58 -12.95 0.33 -0.15
CA GLY A 58 -13.66 -0.94 -0.22
C GLY A 58 -14.33 -1.31 1.11
N LYS A 59 -13.64 -1.10 2.23
CA LYS A 59 -14.17 -1.35 3.58
C LYS A 59 -15.32 -0.40 3.94
N GLU A 60 -15.24 0.87 3.55
CA GLU A 60 -16.31 1.86 3.76
C GLU A 60 -17.58 1.51 2.99
N ARG A 61 -17.48 0.89 1.81
CA ARG A 61 -18.63 0.46 1.01
C ARG A 61 -19.36 -0.77 1.58
N GLU A 62 -18.65 -1.63 2.30
CA GLU A 62 -19.25 -2.80 2.96
C GLU A 62 -19.97 -2.40 4.26
N ASN A 63 -19.51 -1.35 4.93
CA ASN A 63 -20.05 -0.83 6.19
C ASN A 63 -20.79 0.50 5.94
N SER A 64 -21.95 0.44 5.32
CA SER A 64 -22.69 1.60 4.81
C SER A 64 -23.23 2.60 5.86
N VAL A 65 -22.80 2.57 7.10
CA VAL A 65 -23.30 3.44 8.22
C VAL A 65 -22.16 3.96 9.12
N GLU A 66 -20.90 3.65 8.89
CA GLU A 66 -19.82 4.09 9.79
C GLU A 66 -19.21 5.42 9.36
N ALA A 67 -18.91 6.24 10.39
CA ALA A 67 -18.18 7.49 10.26
C ALA A 67 -16.83 7.29 9.53
N ASP A 68 -16.34 8.35 8.86
CA ASP A 68 -15.04 8.37 8.19
C ASP A 68 -13.96 7.74 9.06
N ASP A 69 -13.23 6.79 8.50
CA ASP A 69 -12.08 6.18 9.19
C ASP A 69 -10.98 7.24 9.37
N LEU A 70 -10.82 7.75 10.57
CA LEU A 70 -9.85 8.80 10.92
C LEU A 70 -8.51 8.25 11.43
N ARG A 71 -8.31 6.95 11.48
CA ARG A 71 -7.06 6.34 11.92
C ARG A 71 -5.88 6.78 11.06
N ALA A 72 -4.70 6.82 11.66
CA ALA A 72 -3.48 7.29 11.01
C ALA A 72 -3.01 6.33 9.89
N LEU A 73 -2.29 6.89 8.92
CA LEU A 73 -1.42 6.15 8.02
C LEU A 73 0.01 6.31 8.52
N LEU A 74 0.63 5.22 8.95
CA LEU A 74 2.03 5.23 9.36
C LEU A 74 2.92 5.07 8.13
N TRP A 75 3.84 6.00 7.93
CA TRP A 75 4.83 5.96 6.85
C TRP A 75 6.23 5.97 7.44
N VAL A 76 6.91 4.84 7.32
CA VAL A 76 8.26 4.63 7.84
C VAL A 76 9.25 4.65 6.68
N GLN A 77 10.28 5.48 6.76
CA GLN A 77 11.37 5.55 5.79
C GLN A 77 12.72 5.35 6.47
N ASP A 78 13.65 4.70 5.77
CA ASP A 78 15.06 4.78 6.12
C ASP A 78 15.72 6.08 5.58
N ARG A 79 16.93 6.39 6.06
CA ARG A 79 17.66 7.58 5.60
C ARG A 79 18.00 7.54 4.11
N GLN A 80 18.18 6.34 3.55
CA GLN A 80 18.54 6.20 2.14
C GLN A 80 17.31 6.44 1.25
N ALA A 81 16.16 5.88 1.59
CA ALA A 81 14.89 6.15 0.91
C ALA A 81 14.55 7.66 0.97
N LEU A 82 14.74 8.28 2.15
CA LEU A 82 14.56 9.72 2.29
C LEU A 82 15.47 10.55 1.38
N ARG A 83 16.74 10.15 1.20
CA ARG A 83 17.68 10.88 0.31
C ARG A 83 17.31 10.75 -1.16
N LEU A 84 16.74 9.64 -1.55
CA LEU A 84 16.40 9.31 -2.94
C LEU A 84 15.02 9.83 -3.35
N GLY A 85 14.00 9.55 -2.54
CA GLY A 85 12.60 9.87 -2.83
C GLY A 85 12.08 11.14 -2.14
N GLY A 86 12.79 11.64 -1.12
CA GLY A 86 12.33 12.76 -0.31
C GLY A 86 11.29 12.36 0.74
N ARG A 87 10.80 13.34 1.48
CA ARG A 87 9.70 13.14 2.45
C ARG A 87 8.35 13.16 1.77
N PRO A 88 7.35 12.47 2.32
CA PRO A 88 5.98 12.61 1.85
C PRO A 88 5.55 14.09 1.81
N TYR A 89 5.25 14.58 0.60
CA TYR A 89 4.81 15.95 0.40
C TYR A 89 3.32 16.08 0.70
N ARG A 90 2.97 16.44 1.93
CA ARG A 90 1.58 16.48 2.43
C ARG A 90 0.60 17.20 1.51
N PRO A 91 0.90 18.38 0.92
CA PRO A 91 -0.05 19.04 0.03
C PRO A 91 -0.39 18.26 -1.24
N GLY A 92 0.54 17.41 -1.71
CA GLY A 92 0.35 16.53 -2.87
C GLY A 92 -0.41 15.25 -2.58
N LEU A 93 -0.66 14.92 -1.31
CA LEU A 93 -1.38 13.71 -0.94
C LEU A 93 -2.89 13.86 -1.18
N PRO A 94 -3.61 12.75 -1.43
CA PRO A 94 -5.07 12.74 -1.44
C PRO A 94 -5.64 13.40 -0.18
N LYS A 95 -6.74 14.14 -0.31
CA LYS A 95 -7.34 14.88 0.82
C LYS A 95 -7.63 13.99 2.03
N ALA A 96 -8.10 12.76 1.79
CA ALA A 96 -8.40 11.77 2.82
C ALA A 96 -7.17 11.39 3.68
N PHE A 97 -5.95 11.54 3.16
CA PHE A 97 -4.72 11.12 3.85
C PHE A 97 -3.90 12.28 4.38
N ARG A 98 -4.09 13.49 3.85
CA ARG A 98 -3.23 14.65 4.08
C ARG A 98 -2.96 14.97 5.55
N HIS A 99 -3.96 14.81 6.41
CA HIS A 99 -3.90 15.10 7.84
C HIS A 99 -3.71 13.86 8.72
N ARG A 100 -3.66 12.68 8.11
CA ARG A 100 -3.61 11.39 8.81
C ARG A 100 -2.23 10.75 8.79
N ILE A 101 -1.27 11.28 8.03
CA ILE A 101 0.06 10.69 7.92
C ILE A 101 0.91 10.99 9.15
N VAL A 102 1.37 9.92 9.78
CA VAL A 102 2.46 9.91 10.76
C VAL A 102 3.72 9.42 10.05
N HIS A 103 4.70 10.30 9.87
CA HIS A 103 5.95 9.98 9.20
C HIS A 103 7.04 9.70 10.23
N VAL A 104 7.66 8.53 10.13
CA VAL A 104 8.78 8.08 10.98
C VAL A 104 10.01 7.90 10.10
N LEU A 105 11.11 8.54 10.51
CA LEU A 105 12.42 8.38 9.88
C LEU A 105 13.30 7.55 10.78
N CYS A 106 13.85 6.47 10.24
CA CYS A 106 14.74 5.56 10.93
C CYS A 106 16.17 5.65 10.39
N ASP A 107 17.15 5.38 11.25
CA ASP A 107 18.56 5.49 10.90
C ASP A 107 19.08 4.25 10.15
N ASN A 108 18.47 3.10 10.41
CA ASN A 108 18.85 1.81 9.85
C ASN A 108 17.60 0.94 9.57
N CYS A 109 17.81 -0.18 8.90
CA CYS A 109 16.72 -1.08 8.51
C CYS A 109 16.10 -1.79 9.73
N GLU A 110 16.86 -2.11 10.75
CA GLU A 110 16.39 -2.75 11.96
C GLU A 110 15.36 -1.88 12.68
N ASP A 111 15.63 -0.58 12.79
CA ASP A 111 14.69 0.39 13.36
C ASP A 111 13.44 0.54 12.49
N VAL A 112 13.58 0.48 11.14
CA VAL A 112 12.42 0.44 10.25
C VAL A 112 11.56 -0.77 10.54
N LEU A 113 12.14 -1.97 10.59
CA LEU A 113 11.40 -3.20 10.86
C LEU A 113 10.68 -3.15 12.21
N PHE A 114 11.34 -2.61 13.24
CA PHE A 114 10.74 -2.41 14.55
C PHE A 114 9.55 -1.42 14.47
N ALA A 115 9.72 -0.28 13.83
CA ALA A 115 8.66 0.72 13.69
C ALA A 115 7.46 0.20 12.88
N LEU A 116 7.71 -0.59 11.83
CA LEU A 116 6.65 -1.25 11.06
C LEU A 116 5.86 -2.24 11.94
N GLU A 117 6.57 -3.07 12.70
CA GLU A 117 5.94 -4.07 13.57
C GLU A 117 5.09 -3.42 14.67
N GLU A 118 5.58 -2.36 15.31
CA GLU A 118 4.82 -1.60 16.29
C GLU A 118 3.61 -0.88 15.68
N GLY A 119 3.78 -0.31 14.47
CA GLY A 119 2.69 0.29 13.72
C GLY A 119 1.57 -0.69 13.39
N LEU A 120 1.92 -1.93 13.01
CA LEU A 120 0.96 -3.00 12.73
C LEU A 120 0.18 -3.46 13.97
N ARG A 121 0.72 -3.25 15.17
CA ARG A 121 0.04 -3.57 16.45
C ARG A 121 -0.87 -2.45 16.94
N CYS A 122 -0.73 -1.25 16.38
CA CYS A 122 -1.45 -0.08 16.84
C CYS A 122 -2.88 -0.03 16.27
N ARG A 123 -3.88 0.05 17.15
CA ARG A 123 -5.30 0.11 16.75
C ARG A 123 -5.67 1.40 16.02
N ASP A 124 -4.92 2.48 16.28
CA ASP A 124 -5.16 3.79 15.70
C ASP A 124 -4.45 3.99 14.34
N VAL A 125 -3.88 2.90 13.81
CA VAL A 125 -3.27 2.87 12.46
C VAL A 125 -4.18 2.10 11.51
N ALA A 126 -4.54 2.75 10.41
CA ALA A 126 -5.38 2.17 9.35
C ALA A 126 -4.55 1.36 8.34
N ALA A 127 -3.32 1.80 8.08
CA ALA A 127 -2.39 1.14 7.17
C ALA A 127 -0.95 1.56 7.47
N VAL A 128 0.01 0.72 7.09
CA VAL A 128 1.45 0.95 7.27
C VAL A 128 2.14 0.93 5.91
N ILE A 129 3.00 1.91 5.67
CA ILE A 129 3.91 1.98 4.52
C ILE A 129 5.33 1.92 5.04
N GLY A 130 6.14 0.99 4.52
CA GLY A 130 7.57 0.93 4.72
C GLY A 130 8.27 1.25 3.42
N GLU A 131 9.10 2.28 3.41
CA GLU A 131 9.89 2.67 2.25
C GLU A 131 11.38 2.48 2.55
N LEU A 132 11.95 1.48 1.91
CA LEU A 132 13.33 1.05 2.06
C LEU A 132 14.04 1.13 0.72
N ALA A 133 15.25 1.67 0.70
CA ALA A 133 16.03 1.72 -0.52
C ALA A 133 17.00 0.54 -0.62
N GLY A 134 17.06 -0.04 -1.81
CA GLY A 134 17.94 -1.16 -2.11
C GLY A 134 17.42 -2.50 -1.60
N ASN A 135 18.34 -3.36 -1.19
CA ASN A 135 18.03 -4.69 -0.66
C ASN A 135 18.73 -4.88 0.71
N PRO A 136 18.15 -4.33 1.80
CA PRO A 136 18.76 -4.41 3.10
C PRO A 136 18.74 -5.84 3.63
N ARG A 137 19.90 -6.30 4.15
CA ARG A 137 20.06 -7.68 4.66
C ARG A 137 19.15 -8.00 5.84
N ALA A 138 18.78 -6.98 6.62
CA ALA A 138 17.90 -7.16 7.77
C ALA A 138 16.44 -7.49 7.36
N LEU A 139 16.01 -7.06 6.17
CA LEU A 139 14.73 -7.47 5.60
C LEU A 139 14.91 -8.82 4.89
N ASP A 140 15.14 -9.85 5.66
CA ASP A 140 15.21 -11.23 5.20
C ASP A 140 13.82 -11.90 5.19
N PHE A 141 13.78 -13.16 4.75
CA PHE A 141 12.55 -13.95 4.74
C PHE A 141 11.89 -14.06 6.12
N THR A 142 12.67 -14.15 7.19
CA THR A 142 12.17 -14.26 8.57
C THR A 142 11.50 -12.94 9.00
N ALA A 143 12.14 -11.82 8.71
CA ALA A 143 11.60 -10.50 9.00
C ALA A 143 10.32 -10.23 8.19
N SER A 144 10.33 -10.49 6.88
CA SER A 144 9.15 -10.34 6.02
C SER A 144 7.99 -11.23 6.50
N ARG A 145 8.25 -12.50 6.81
CA ARG A 145 7.23 -13.41 7.36
C ARG A 145 6.67 -12.91 8.70
N ARG A 146 7.51 -12.39 9.60
CA ARG A 146 7.07 -11.83 10.88
C ARG A 146 6.14 -10.64 10.68
N LEU A 147 6.46 -9.74 9.77
CA LEU A 147 5.62 -8.61 9.41
C LEU A 147 4.27 -9.07 8.83
N THR A 148 4.29 -10.06 7.92
CA THR A 148 3.06 -10.65 7.35
C THR A 148 2.15 -11.18 8.44
N LEU A 149 2.67 -12.02 9.33
CA LEU A 149 1.89 -12.61 10.43
C LEU A 149 1.35 -11.55 11.40
N THR A 150 2.12 -10.48 11.64
CA THR A 150 1.68 -9.37 12.48
C THR A 150 0.55 -8.58 11.81
N ALA A 151 0.69 -8.29 10.50
CA ALA A 151 -0.33 -7.62 9.71
C ALA A 151 -1.65 -8.41 9.69
N GLU A 152 -1.57 -9.71 9.44
CA GLU A 152 -2.73 -10.62 9.47
C GLU A 152 -3.39 -10.66 10.85
N LYS A 153 -2.60 -10.83 11.91
CA LYS A 153 -3.09 -10.93 13.29
C LYS A 153 -3.85 -9.69 13.74
N HIS A 154 -3.39 -8.52 13.34
CA HIS A 154 -3.98 -7.25 13.77
C HIS A 154 -4.92 -6.62 12.73
N GLY A 155 -5.02 -7.20 11.53
CA GLY A 155 -5.87 -6.70 10.45
C GLY A 155 -5.46 -5.34 9.89
N VAL A 156 -4.19 -4.94 10.10
CA VAL A 156 -3.60 -3.69 9.60
C VAL A 156 -2.77 -4.01 8.36
N PRO A 157 -3.13 -3.50 7.18
CA PRO A 157 -2.40 -3.80 5.96
C PRO A 157 -1.05 -3.08 5.89
N LEU A 158 -0.05 -3.77 5.32
CA LEU A 158 1.32 -3.32 5.13
C LEU A 158 1.66 -3.26 3.64
N TRP A 159 2.31 -2.19 3.21
CA TRP A 159 2.98 -2.05 1.92
C TRP A 159 4.46 -1.71 2.12
N LEU A 160 5.33 -2.52 1.49
CA LEU A 160 6.78 -2.30 1.43
C LEU A 160 7.21 -1.91 0.02
#